data_a0524807b373617a6b43012bad2d7b85
#
_entry.id   a0524807b373617a6b43012bad2d7b85
#
_cell.length_a   1.000
_cell.length_b   1.000
_cell.length_c   1.000
_cell.angle_alpha   90.00
_cell.angle_beta   90.00
_cell.angle_gamma   90.00
#
_symmetry.space_group_name_H-M   'P 1'
#
loop_
_entity.id
_entity.type
_entity.pdbx_description
1 polymer ?
#
loop_
_entity_poly.entity_id
_entity_poly.type
_entity_poly.pdbx_seq_one_letter_code
_entity_poly.pdbx_strand_id
1 'polypeptide(L)'
;MAFLLNDSVAVIPAVEISPLSNYAKVEQKPKMSLLIADIKDVYLCAETDADVYFKLPESFKVGDRKYIEIFLANPKLIPWFPAVLIGKDYLESVKVLEEVRPKVIVSNNTGIAYKAFEMGIDWVAGPFLNTTNSYALLTLKEDLDCKGAFISNEINRPQIRNIKRPENFKLFYSIYHPILMMTSRQCFFQQTVGCKKPSIEDGCMLKCEK
;
A
#
# COMPACT_ATOMS: atom_id res chain seq x y z
N MET A 1 33.94 31.69 -2.42
CA MET A 1 32.61 32.10 -2.90
C MET A 1 31.64 31.93 -1.74
N ALA A 2 31.32 32.98 -1.02
CA ALA A 2 30.41 32.92 0.12
C ALA A 2 28.97 32.95 -0.42
N PHE A 3 28.21 31.88 -0.19
CA PHE A 3 26.78 31.92 -0.39
C PHE A 3 26.18 32.85 0.66
N LEU A 4 25.76 34.03 0.26
CA LEU A 4 24.89 34.87 1.09
C LEU A 4 23.54 34.16 1.18
N LEU A 5 23.29 33.52 2.34
CA LEU A 5 21.95 33.13 2.72
C LEU A 5 21.12 34.40 2.85
N ASN A 6 20.13 34.52 1.98
CA ASN A 6 19.19 35.63 2.01
C ASN A 6 18.32 35.43 3.23
N ASP A 7 18.46 36.26 4.28
CA ASP A 7 17.71 36.21 5.54
C ASP A 7 16.22 36.62 5.41
N SER A 8 15.63 36.44 4.27
CA SER A 8 14.18 36.50 4.14
C SER A 8 13.57 35.25 4.74
N VAL A 9 13.32 35.30 6.03
CA VAL A 9 12.46 34.30 6.71
C VAL A 9 11.11 34.32 6.00
N ALA A 10 10.86 33.34 5.16
CA ALA A 10 9.54 33.14 4.60
C ALA A 10 8.58 32.90 5.77
N VAL A 11 7.76 33.90 6.08
CA VAL A 11 6.66 33.72 7.05
C VAL A 11 5.68 32.75 6.40
N ILE A 12 5.77 31.48 6.78
CA ILE A 12 4.77 30.48 6.40
C ILE A 12 3.50 30.92 7.11
N PRO A 13 2.42 31.27 6.39
CA PRO A 13 1.16 31.63 7.04
C PRO A 13 0.71 30.46 7.93
N ALA A 14 0.31 30.78 9.17
CA ALA A 14 -0.25 29.77 10.06
C ALA A 14 -1.49 29.17 9.39
N VAL A 15 -1.42 27.90 9.05
CA VAL A 15 -2.58 27.16 8.53
C VAL A 15 -3.49 26.90 9.72
N GLU A 16 -4.68 27.48 9.72
CA GLU A 16 -5.72 27.14 10.70
C GLU A 16 -6.16 25.68 10.43
N ILE A 17 -5.75 24.80 11.33
CA ILE A 17 -6.17 23.40 11.27
C ILE A 17 -7.56 23.31 11.91
N SER A 18 -8.56 23.02 11.10
CA SER A 18 -9.92 22.80 11.60
C SER A 18 -9.95 21.66 12.62
N PRO A 19 -10.71 21.81 13.73
CA PRO A 19 -10.82 20.75 14.72
C PRO A 19 -11.48 19.51 14.07
N LEU A 20 -10.98 18.32 14.43
CA LEU A 20 -11.56 17.05 14.01
C LEU A 20 -12.96 16.89 14.64
N SER A 21 -14.01 17.24 13.90
CA SER A 21 -15.40 17.15 14.36
C SER A 21 -16.05 15.80 14.05
N ASN A 22 -15.65 15.17 12.95
CA ASN A 22 -16.29 13.96 12.43
C ASN A 22 -15.42 12.71 12.64
N TYR A 23 -15.38 12.22 13.87
CA TYR A 23 -14.68 10.97 14.19
C TYR A 23 -15.64 9.94 14.82
N ALA A 24 -15.31 8.66 14.61
CA ALA A 24 -16.13 7.57 15.12
C ALA A 24 -16.10 7.50 16.66
N LYS A 25 -17.27 7.48 17.26
CA LYS A 25 -17.48 7.36 18.71
C LYS A 25 -17.61 5.89 19.15
N VAL A 26 -17.85 4.99 18.19
CA VAL A 26 -18.05 3.57 18.45
C VAL A 26 -16.76 2.81 18.20
N GLU A 27 -16.39 1.93 19.10
CA GLU A 27 -15.22 1.07 18.94
C GLU A 27 -15.42 0.07 17.80
N GLN A 28 -14.35 -0.16 17.03
CA GLN A 28 -14.31 -1.19 16.01
C GLN A 28 -14.04 -2.54 16.68
N LYS A 29 -14.91 -3.53 16.42
CA LYS A 29 -14.65 -4.90 16.88
C LYS A 29 -13.45 -5.48 16.13
N PRO A 30 -12.46 -6.06 16.83
CA PRO A 30 -11.33 -6.70 16.19
C PRO A 30 -11.78 -7.86 15.28
N LYS A 31 -11.20 -7.90 14.08
CA LYS A 31 -11.34 -9.01 13.13
C LYS A 31 -9.95 -9.38 12.62
N MET A 32 -9.67 -10.68 12.55
CA MET A 32 -8.42 -11.18 11.99
C MET A 32 -8.42 -11.04 10.46
N SER A 33 -7.25 -10.74 9.89
CA SER A 33 -7.01 -10.73 8.45
C SER A 33 -5.65 -11.38 8.17
N LEU A 34 -5.49 -11.98 7.02
CA LEU A 34 -4.27 -12.66 6.60
C LEU A 34 -3.71 -11.98 5.35
N LEU A 35 -2.40 -11.76 5.30
CA LEU A 35 -1.68 -11.34 4.11
C LEU A 35 -0.81 -12.50 3.64
N ILE A 36 -1.10 -13.03 2.45
CA ILE A 36 -0.33 -14.09 1.78
C ILE A 36 0.43 -13.50 0.59
N ALA A 37 1.54 -14.13 0.23
CA ALA A 37 2.37 -13.73 -0.92
C ALA A 37 2.69 -14.91 -1.85
N ASP A 38 2.47 -16.15 -1.41
CA ASP A 38 2.65 -17.34 -2.24
C ASP A 38 1.27 -17.83 -2.75
N ILE A 39 1.23 -18.22 -4.03
CA ILE A 39 0.03 -18.77 -4.65
C ILE A 39 -0.41 -20.08 -3.97
N LYS A 40 0.54 -20.81 -3.41
CA LYS A 40 0.25 -22.04 -2.66
C LYS A 40 -0.68 -21.80 -1.47
N ASP A 41 -0.69 -20.59 -0.91
CA ASP A 41 -1.48 -20.23 0.26
C ASP A 41 -2.90 -19.73 -0.09
N VAL A 42 -3.25 -19.65 -1.39
CA VAL A 42 -4.58 -19.19 -1.84
C VAL A 42 -5.71 -20.05 -1.32
N TYR A 43 -5.46 -21.33 -1.05
CA TYR A 43 -6.44 -22.25 -0.46
C TYR A 43 -7.02 -21.75 0.88
N LEU A 44 -6.27 -20.92 1.61
CA LEU A 44 -6.72 -20.32 2.87
C LEU A 44 -8.00 -19.49 2.71
N CYS A 45 -8.29 -18.98 1.51
CA CYS A 45 -9.56 -18.28 1.23
C CYS A 45 -10.79 -19.17 1.42
N ALA A 46 -10.64 -20.48 1.29
CA ALA A 46 -11.71 -21.46 1.47
C ALA A 46 -11.78 -22.00 2.92
N GLU A 47 -10.64 -21.96 3.63
CA GLU A 47 -10.50 -22.56 4.96
C GLU A 47 -10.70 -21.59 6.12
N THR A 48 -10.79 -20.28 5.85
CA THR A 48 -10.96 -19.28 6.91
C THR A 48 -12.05 -18.27 6.60
N ASP A 49 -12.71 -17.76 7.65
CA ASP A 49 -13.62 -16.62 7.59
C ASP A 49 -12.90 -15.26 7.67
N ALA A 50 -11.57 -15.25 7.80
CA ALA A 50 -10.77 -14.06 7.79
C ALA A 50 -10.72 -13.44 6.39
N ASP A 51 -10.52 -12.11 6.31
CA ASP A 51 -10.23 -11.47 5.04
C ASP A 51 -8.80 -11.86 4.61
N VAL A 52 -8.66 -12.44 3.42
CA VAL A 52 -7.37 -12.85 2.89
C VAL A 52 -6.92 -11.87 1.82
N TYR A 53 -5.78 -11.24 2.06
CA TYR A 53 -5.12 -10.33 1.13
C TYR A 53 -4.00 -11.07 0.41
N PHE A 54 -3.87 -10.85 -0.90
CA PHE A 54 -2.76 -11.38 -1.70
C PHE A 54 -1.83 -10.25 -2.11
N LYS A 55 -0.59 -10.30 -1.62
CA LYS A 55 0.46 -9.33 -1.95
C LYS A 55 0.93 -9.55 -3.38
N LEU A 56 0.62 -8.60 -4.26
CA LEU A 56 1.14 -8.55 -5.62
C LEU A 56 2.66 -8.27 -5.62
N PRO A 57 3.40 -8.75 -6.62
CA PRO A 57 4.83 -8.50 -6.72
C PRO A 57 5.12 -7.03 -7.03
N GLU A 58 6.32 -6.58 -6.71
CA GLU A 58 6.81 -5.23 -7.06
C GLU A 58 7.24 -5.12 -8.53
N SER A 59 7.42 -6.26 -9.22
CA SER A 59 7.74 -6.29 -10.63
C SER A 59 6.93 -7.37 -11.33
N PHE A 60 6.34 -6.99 -12.46
CA PHE A 60 5.50 -7.86 -13.27
C PHE A 60 6.22 -8.30 -14.55
N LYS A 61 5.97 -9.52 -14.95
CA LYS A 61 6.30 -9.95 -16.31
C LYS A 61 5.23 -9.43 -17.26
N VAL A 62 5.63 -8.70 -18.29
CA VAL A 62 4.69 -8.11 -19.26
C VAL A 62 3.83 -9.19 -19.89
N GLY A 63 2.51 -8.96 -19.88
CA GLY A 63 1.54 -9.89 -20.46
C GLY A 63 1.28 -11.16 -19.63
N ASP A 64 1.83 -11.28 -18.43
CA ASP A 64 1.54 -12.40 -17.53
C ASP A 64 0.16 -12.24 -16.89
N ARG A 65 -0.77 -13.11 -17.24
CA ARG A 65 -2.15 -13.11 -16.75
C ARG A 65 -2.32 -13.87 -15.43
N LYS A 66 -1.26 -14.48 -14.91
CA LYS A 66 -1.29 -15.35 -13.73
C LYS A 66 -2.04 -14.75 -12.54
N TYR A 67 -1.77 -13.49 -12.22
CA TYR A 67 -2.42 -12.82 -11.08
C TYR A 67 -3.88 -12.50 -11.37
N ILE A 68 -4.20 -12.10 -12.60
CA ILE A 68 -5.58 -11.86 -13.02
C ILE A 68 -6.41 -13.15 -12.87
N GLU A 69 -5.88 -14.27 -13.37
CA GLU A 69 -6.54 -15.57 -13.30
C GLU A 69 -6.77 -16.04 -11.86
N ILE A 70 -5.79 -15.81 -10.97
CA ILE A 70 -5.91 -16.14 -9.53
C ILE A 70 -7.07 -15.37 -8.89
N PHE A 71 -7.18 -14.07 -9.13
CA PHE A 71 -8.26 -13.27 -8.55
C PHE A 71 -9.62 -13.60 -9.16
N LEU A 72 -9.69 -13.85 -10.47
CA LEU A 72 -10.94 -14.28 -11.12
C LEU A 72 -11.43 -15.63 -10.61
N ALA A 73 -10.50 -16.56 -10.32
CA ALA A 73 -10.83 -17.86 -9.73
C ALA A 73 -11.19 -17.78 -8.25
N ASN A 74 -10.75 -16.74 -7.54
CA ASN A 74 -10.94 -16.58 -6.10
C ASN A 74 -11.53 -15.20 -5.75
N PRO A 75 -12.84 -14.96 -5.95
CA PRO A 75 -13.46 -13.63 -5.75
C PRO A 75 -13.42 -13.08 -4.32
N LYS A 76 -13.10 -13.92 -3.33
CA LYS A 76 -12.89 -13.50 -1.94
C LYS A 76 -11.48 -12.97 -1.67
N LEU A 77 -10.53 -13.27 -2.56
CA LEU A 77 -9.14 -12.85 -2.43
C LEU A 77 -9.01 -11.36 -2.73
N ILE A 78 -8.44 -10.60 -1.81
CA ILE A 78 -8.33 -9.14 -1.92
C ILE A 78 -6.94 -8.77 -2.43
N PRO A 79 -6.83 -8.03 -3.56
CA PRO A 79 -5.53 -7.59 -4.06
C PRO A 79 -4.86 -6.60 -3.11
N TRP A 80 -3.56 -6.83 -2.81
CA TRP A 80 -2.70 -5.93 -2.07
C TRP A 80 -1.59 -5.43 -2.97
N PHE A 81 -1.67 -4.15 -3.36
CA PHE A 81 -0.71 -3.51 -4.24
C PHE A 81 0.50 -2.98 -3.46
N PRO A 82 1.73 -3.24 -3.96
CA PRO A 82 2.96 -2.76 -3.33
C PRO A 82 3.13 -1.25 -3.48
N ALA A 83 4.06 -0.68 -2.70
CA ALA A 83 4.30 0.77 -2.68
C ALA A 83 5.01 1.27 -3.96
N VAL A 84 5.96 0.50 -4.46
CA VAL A 84 6.83 0.92 -5.57
C VAL A 84 6.40 0.23 -6.86
N LEU A 85 5.65 0.96 -7.68
CA LEU A 85 5.21 0.55 -9.01
C LEU A 85 5.59 1.65 -10.00
N ILE A 86 6.49 1.36 -10.95
CA ILE A 86 7.03 2.36 -11.88
C ILE A 86 6.97 1.81 -13.31
N GLY A 87 6.58 2.68 -14.26
CA GLY A 87 6.57 2.36 -15.68
C GLY A 87 5.67 1.16 -15.98
N LYS A 88 6.23 0.10 -16.55
CA LYS A 88 5.50 -1.11 -16.94
C LYS A 88 4.82 -1.81 -15.75
N ASP A 89 5.46 -1.83 -14.57
CA ASP A 89 4.89 -2.48 -13.38
C ASP A 89 3.61 -1.79 -12.93
N TYR A 90 3.54 -0.45 -13.07
CA TYR A 90 2.32 0.30 -12.85
C TYR A 90 1.24 -0.06 -13.87
N LEU A 91 1.59 -0.11 -15.16
CA LEU A 91 0.63 -0.44 -16.23
C LEU A 91 0.08 -1.86 -16.08
N GLU A 92 0.91 -2.85 -15.74
CA GLU A 92 0.43 -4.21 -15.48
C GLU A 92 -0.45 -4.27 -14.22
N SER A 93 -0.15 -3.48 -13.18
CA SER A 93 -1.01 -3.36 -11.99
C SER A 93 -2.37 -2.75 -12.32
N VAL A 94 -2.41 -1.74 -13.18
CA VAL A 94 -3.67 -1.15 -13.67
C VAL A 94 -4.49 -2.17 -14.44
N LYS A 95 -3.87 -3.02 -15.28
CA LYS A 95 -4.59 -4.12 -15.95
C LYS A 95 -5.24 -5.08 -14.98
N VAL A 96 -4.56 -5.42 -13.86
CA VAL A 96 -5.16 -6.25 -12.82
C VAL A 96 -6.44 -5.59 -12.28
N LEU A 97 -6.43 -4.27 -12.01
CA LEU A 97 -7.62 -3.55 -11.57
C LEU A 97 -8.74 -3.58 -12.61
N GLU A 98 -8.41 -3.31 -13.87
CA GLU A 98 -9.38 -3.17 -14.95
C GLU A 98 -10.03 -4.49 -15.32
N GLU A 99 -9.27 -5.59 -15.33
CA GLU A 99 -9.78 -6.90 -15.74
C GLU A 99 -10.44 -7.67 -14.58
N VAL A 100 -9.90 -7.56 -13.36
CA VAL A 100 -10.48 -8.25 -12.18
C VAL A 100 -11.69 -7.52 -11.62
N ARG A 101 -11.66 -6.19 -11.59
CA ARG A 101 -12.67 -5.33 -10.97
C ARG A 101 -13.07 -5.81 -9.56
N PRO A 102 -12.12 -5.92 -8.64
CA PRO A 102 -12.37 -6.41 -7.30
C PRO A 102 -13.32 -5.46 -6.55
N LYS A 103 -14.07 -5.98 -5.58
CA LYS A 103 -14.93 -5.14 -4.72
C LYS A 103 -14.13 -4.17 -3.87
N VAL A 104 -12.96 -4.62 -3.39
CA VAL A 104 -12.07 -3.84 -2.54
C VAL A 104 -10.62 -4.22 -2.82
N ILE A 105 -9.73 -3.25 -2.67
CA ILE A 105 -8.28 -3.47 -2.73
C ILE A 105 -7.59 -2.87 -1.52
N VAL A 106 -6.35 -3.29 -1.27
CA VAL A 106 -5.41 -2.54 -0.44
C VAL A 106 -4.33 -1.96 -1.35
N SER A 107 -4.06 -0.68 -1.22
CA SER A 107 -2.99 -0.03 -1.99
C SER A 107 -1.99 0.67 -1.09
N ASN A 108 -0.71 0.45 -1.38
CA ASN A 108 0.41 1.21 -0.84
C ASN A 108 0.96 2.23 -1.86
N ASN A 109 0.35 2.29 -3.05
CA ASN A 109 0.73 3.17 -4.14
C ASN A 109 -0.39 4.18 -4.41
N THR A 110 -0.06 5.48 -4.39
CA THR A 110 -1.05 6.55 -4.58
C THR A 110 -1.69 6.53 -5.97
N GLY A 111 -0.94 6.18 -7.02
CA GLY A 111 -1.47 6.09 -8.38
C GLY A 111 -2.51 4.97 -8.53
N ILE A 112 -2.27 3.81 -7.92
CA ILE A 112 -3.24 2.70 -7.90
C ILE A 112 -4.46 3.06 -7.04
N ALA A 113 -4.26 3.72 -5.89
CA ALA A 113 -5.35 4.20 -5.05
C ALA A 113 -6.26 5.17 -5.81
N TYR A 114 -5.66 6.15 -6.51
CA TYR A 114 -6.38 7.10 -7.33
C TYR A 114 -7.13 6.42 -8.48
N LYS A 115 -6.49 5.45 -9.16
CA LYS A 115 -7.14 4.69 -10.22
C LYS A 115 -8.34 3.87 -9.71
N ALA A 116 -8.23 3.27 -8.54
CA ALA A 116 -9.34 2.57 -7.89
C ALA A 116 -10.50 3.53 -7.57
N PHE A 117 -10.19 4.72 -7.04
CA PHE A 117 -11.16 5.79 -6.80
C PHE A 117 -11.89 6.19 -8.09
N GLU A 118 -11.17 6.47 -9.20
CA GLU A 118 -11.76 6.78 -10.50
C GLU A 118 -12.68 5.67 -11.03
N MET A 119 -12.35 4.41 -10.76
CA MET A 119 -13.13 3.25 -11.19
C MET A 119 -14.30 2.91 -10.26
N GLY A 120 -14.47 3.63 -9.15
CA GLY A 120 -15.48 3.35 -8.13
C GLY A 120 -15.25 2.03 -7.39
N ILE A 121 -13.99 1.58 -7.30
CA ILE A 121 -13.58 0.40 -6.54
C ILE A 121 -13.26 0.83 -5.12
N ASP A 122 -13.87 0.18 -4.12
CA ASP A 122 -13.53 0.43 -2.72
C ASP A 122 -12.04 0.14 -2.46
N TRP A 123 -11.38 0.99 -1.70
CA TRP A 123 -9.98 0.79 -1.40
C TRP A 123 -9.62 1.11 0.04
N VAL A 124 -8.57 0.48 0.52
CA VAL A 124 -7.99 0.64 1.85
C VAL A 124 -6.54 1.08 1.70
N ALA A 125 -6.15 2.08 2.45
CA ALA A 125 -4.76 2.56 2.46
C ALA A 125 -3.85 1.55 3.18
N GLY A 126 -2.79 1.14 2.52
CA GLY A 126 -1.75 0.30 3.12
C GLY A 126 -0.83 1.11 4.05
N PRO A 127 0.01 0.43 4.87
CA PRO A 127 0.84 1.07 5.89
C PRO A 127 1.91 2.02 5.32
N PHE A 128 2.23 1.95 4.04
CA PHE A 128 3.22 2.81 3.37
C PHE A 128 2.62 4.11 2.80
N LEU A 129 1.32 4.38 2.98
CA LEU A 129 0.68 5.62 2.57
C LEU A 129 0.67 6.70 3.65
N ASN A 130 1.68 6.72 4.52
CA ASN A 130 1.86 7.74 5.56
C ASN A 130 0.64 7.88 6.50
N THR A 131 0.01 6.78 6.85
CA THR A 131 -1.19 6.67 7.70
C THR A 131 -0.84 6.83 9.18
N THR A 132 -0.25 7.97 9.53
CA THR A 132 0.41 8.20 10.83
C THR A 132 -0.38 9.06 11.81
N ASN A 133 -1.42 9.77 11.32
CA ASN A 133 -2.20 10.67 12.13
C ASN A 133 -3.65 10.82 11.65
N SER A 134 -4.48 11.44 12.48
CA SER A 134 -5.92 11.59 12.24
C SER A 134 -6.26 12.39 10.98
N TYR A 135 -5.48 13.42 10.68
CA TYR A 135 -5.73 14.28 9.50
C TYR A 135 -5.40 13.56 8.20
N ALA A 136 -4.31 12.79 8.18
CA ALA A 136 -3.98 11.95 7.02
C ALA A 136 -5.13 10.97 6.71
N LEU A 137 -5.72 10.34 7.74
CA LEU A 137 -6.86 9.45 7.55
C LEU A 137 -8.10 10.19 7.05
N LEU A 138 -8.35 11.39 7.56
CA LEU A 138 -9.47 12.21 7.14
C LEU A 138 -9.36 12.62 5.67
N THR A 139 -8.19 13.12 5.25
CA THR A 139 -7.89 13.45 3.86
C THR A 139 -8.10 12.26 2.92
N LEU A 140 -7.55 11.09 3.26
CA LEU A 140 -7.76 9.89 2.44
C LEU A 140 -9.23 9.52 2.29
N LYS A 141 -10.02 9.71 3.36
CA LYS A 141 -11.45 9.45 3.32
C LYS A 141 -12.22 10.48 2.51
N GLU A 142 -11.99 11.77 2.77
CA GLU A 142 -12.79 12.86 2.20
C GLU A 142 -12.45 13.13 0.74
N ASP A 143 -11.15 13.12 0.40
CA ASP A 143 -10.70 13.47 -0.95
C ASP A 143 -10.66 12.27 -1.90
N LEU A 144 -10.48 11.05 -1.40
CA LEU A 144 -10.29 9.85 -2.22
C LEU A 144 -11.25 8.70 -1.87
N ASP A 145 -12.29 8.96 -1.09
CA ASP A 145 -13.30 7.97 -0.66
C ASP A 145 -12.71 6.66 -0.10
N CYS A 146 -11.55 6.76 0.56
CA CYS A 146 -10.87 5.63 1.18
C CYS A 146 -11.73 5.03 2.29
N LYS A 147 -11.89 3.71 2.31
CA LYS A 147 -12.79 3.02 3.26
C LYS A 147 -12.11 2.59 4.56
N GLY A 148 -10.79 2.68 4.62
CA GLY A 148 -10.02 2.31 5.80
C GLY A 148 -8.53 2.44 5.58
N ALA A 149 -7.74 2.29 6.63
CA ALA A 149 -6.29 2.35 6.55
C ALA A 149 -5.60 1.38 7.50
N PHE A 150 -4.54 0.78 7.02
CA PHE A 150 -3.53 0.16 7.88
C PHE A 150 -2.71 1.27 8.51
N ILE A 151 -2.68 1.31 9.84
CA ILE A 151 -1.83 2.24 10.56
C ILE A 151 -0.36 1.94 10.26
N SER A 152 0.43 2.98 10.03
CA SER A 152 1.86 2.85 9.76
C SER A 152 2.56 2.09 10.90
N ASN A 153 3.46 1.18 10.52
CA ASN A 153 4.28 0.43 11.46
C ASN A 153 5.43 1.28 12.06
N GLU A 154 5.60 2.52 11.59
CA GLU A 154 6.68 3.42 11.99
C GLU A 154 6.32 4.31 13.20
N ILE A 155 5.07 4.28 13.65
CA ILE A 155 4.61 5.10 14.77
C ILE A 155 4.52 4.29 16.07
N ASN A 156 4.70 4.98 17.20
CA ASN A 156 4.69 4.35 18.51
C ASN A 156 3.28 4.20 19.10
N ARG A 157 3.17 3.42 20.18
CA ARG A 157 1.89 3.14 20.84
C ARG A 157 1.13 4.40 21.33
N PRO A 158 1.77 5.43 21.91
CA PRO A 158 1.09 6.69 22.24
C PRO A 158 0.50 7.39 21.01
N GLN A 159 1.24 7.44 19.90
CA GLN A 159 0.75 8.02 18.64
C GLN A 159 -0.47 7.26 18.13
N ILE A 160 -0.42 5.93 18.10
CA ILE A 160 -1.57 5.08 17.68
C ILE A 160 -2.80 5.38 18.53
N ARG A 161 -2.65 5.49 19.85
CA ARG A 161 -3.76 5.78 20.77
C ARG A 161 -4.41 7.15 20.54
N ASN A 162 -3.65 8.11 20.03
CA ASN A 162 -4.13 9.47 19.77
C ASN A 162 -4.79 9.62 18.38
N ILE A 163 -4.71 8.61 17.53
CA ILE A 163 -5.38 8.64 16.23
C ILE A 163 -6.89 8.57 16.44
N LYS A 164 -7.58 9.59 15.96
CA LYS A 164 -9.03 9.63 15.89
C LYS A 164 -9.48 9.04 14.54
N ARG A 165 -10.23 7.98 14.62
CA ARG A 165 -10.76 7.29 13.43
C ARG A 165 -11.92 8.09 12.83
N PRO A 166 -11.90 8.43 11.53
CA PRO A 166 -13.06 9.04 10.88
C PRO A 166 -14.31 8.14 10.97
N GLU A 167 -15.50 8.71 10.91
CA GLU A 167 -16.75 7.93 10.88
C GLU A 167 -16.79 7.04 9.64
N ASN A 168 -17.36 5.84 9.76
CA ASN A 168 -17.47 4.84 8.68
C ASN A 168 -16.13 4.49 8.01
N PHE A 169 -15.04 4.57 8.76
CA PHE A 169 -13.69 4.28 8.30
C PHE A 169 -13.09 3.15 9.12
N LYS A 170 -12.49 2.13 8.50
CA LYS A 170 -11.91 1.00 9.20
C LYS A 170 -10.42 1.24 9.48
N LEU A 171 -9.97 0.89 10.70
CA LEU A 171 -8.55 0.86 11.03
C LEU A 171 -8.06 -0.57 11.10
N PHE A 172 -6.88 -0.79 10.53
CA PHE A 172 -6.18 -2.05 10.56
C PHE A 172 -4.80 -1.86 11.20
N TYR A 173 -4.29 -2.91 11.82
CA TYR A 173 -2.97 -2.91 12.42
C TYR A 173 -2.27 -4.25 12.17
N SER A 174 -1.02 -4.18 11.70
CA SER A 174 -0.21 -5.38 11.45
C SER A 174 0.40 -5.87 12.76
N ILE A 175 -0.05 -7.01 13.27
CA ILE A 175 0.43 -7.59 14.52
C ILE A 175 1.59 -8.56 14.31
N TYR A 176 1.71 -9.13 13.11
CA TYR A 176 2.79 -10.01 12.71
C TYR A 176 3.10 -9.80 11.23
N HIS A 177 4.30 -9.35 10.92
CA HIS A 177 4.75 -9.10 9.55
C HIS A 177 6.28 -9.09 9.47
N PRO A 178 6.88 -9.40 8.30
CA PRO A 178 8.29 -9.15 8.05
C PRO A 178 8.58 -7.65 8.13
N ILE A 179 9.67 -7.27 8.78
CA ILE A 179 10.11 -5.87 8.83
C ILE A 179 10.84 -5.57 7.51
N LEU A 180 10.26 -4.67 6.71
CA LEU A 180 10.91 -4.16 5.52
C LEU A 180 11.97 -3.13 5.93
N MET A 181 13.24 -3.50 5.84
CA MET A 181 14.34 -2.63 6.23
C MET A 181 14.66 -1.60 5.16
N MET A 182 14.61 -2.01 3.89
CA MET A 182 14.93 -1.13 2.77
C MET A 182 14.37 -1.69 1.46
N THR A 183 13.92 -0.81 0.58
CA THR A 183 13.62 -1.12 -0.82
C THR A 183 14.60 -0.39 -1.72
N SER A 184 15.27 -1.12 -2.62
CA SER A 184 16.20 -0.55 -3.59
C SER A 184 15.85 -1.02 -5.00
N ARG A 185 15.89 -0.07 -5.95
CA ARG A 185 15.85 -0.36 -7.39
C ARG A 185 17.23 -0.62 -7.98
N GLN A 186 18.29 -0.36 -7.22
CA GLN A 186 19.66 -0.73 -7.60
C GLN A 186 19.94 -2.16 -7.16
N CYS A 187 20.63 -2.89 -8.02
CA CYS A 187 21.02 -4.27 -7.72
C CYS A 187 22.26 -4.29 -6.81
N PHE A 188 22.11 -4.61 -5.54
CA PHE A 188 23.22 -4.78 -4.61
C PHE A 188 24.16 -5.90 -5.02
N PHE A 189 23.67 -6.99 -5.60
CA PHE A 189 24.48 -8.09 -6.08
C PHE A 189 25.42 -7.66 -7.21
N GLN A 190 24.99 -6.74 -8.07
CA GLN A 190 25.85 -6.17 -9.10
C GLN A 190 27.00 -5.38 -8.49
N GLN A 191 26.72 -4.63 -7.43
CA GLN A 191 27.73 -3.77 -6.78
C GLN A 191 28.66 -4.54 -5.85
N THR A 192 28.16 -5.56 -5.15
CA THR A 192 28.90 -6.24 -4.06
C THR A 192 29.49 -7.57 -4.46
N VAL A 193 28.81 -8.36 -5.28
CA VAL A 193 29.21 -9.74 -5.64
C VAL A 193 29.74 -9.85 -7.08
N GLY A 194 29.77 -8.74 -7.81
CA GLY A 194 30.33 -8.71 -9.15
C GLY A 194 29.48 -9.41 -10.21
N CYS A 195 28.18 -9.19 -10.20
CA CYS A 195 27.32 -9.66 -11.28
C CYS A 195 27.77 -9.03 -12.61
N LYS A 196 28.03 -9.87 -13.62
CA LYS A 196 28.55 -9.44 -14.94
C LYS A 196 27.50 -8.84 -15.88
N LYS A 197 26.24 -8.76 -15.47
CA LYS A 197 25.19 -8.13 -16.29
C LYS A 197 25.40 -6.62 -16.34
N PRO A 198 25.34 -5.98 -17.52
CA PRO A 198 25.59 -4.55 -17.68
C PRO A 198 24.46 -3.69 -17.09
N SER A 199 23.27 -4.22 -16.96
CA SER A 199 22.10 -3.52 -16.41
C SER A 199 21.16 -4.49 -15.70
N ILE A 200 20.24 -3.94 -14.91
CA ILE A 200 19.14 -4.72 -14.33
C ILE A 200 18.14 -5.03 -15.46
N GLU A 201 18.03 -6.30 -15.80
CA GLU A 201 17.06 -6.82 -16.76
C GLU A 201 15.74 -7.17 -16.06
N ASP A 202 14.65 -7.23 -16.83
CA ASP A 202 13.30 -7.53 -16.33
C ASP A 202 13.19 -8.83 -15.53
N GLY A 203 14.02 -9.82 -15.82
CA GLY A 203 14.06 -11.07 -15.08
C GLY A 203 14.90 -11.08 -13.81
N CYS A 204 15.73 -10.03 -13.59
CA CYS A 204 16.66 -10.02 -12.44
C CYS A 204 15.92 -9.96 -11.10
N MET A 205 14.86 -9.15 -11.02
CA MET A 205 14.05 -9.00 -9.80
C MET A 205 13.23 -10.25 -9.46
N LEU A 206 12.96 -11.08 -10.48
CA LEU A 206 12.09 -12.25 -10.35
C LEU A 206 12.87 -13.56 -10.15
N LYS A 207 14.15 -13.61 -10.53
CA LYS A 207 14.92 -14.87 -10.62
C LYS A 207 16.33 -14.79 -10.06
N CYS A 208 16.70 -13.73 -9.36
CA CYS A 208 18.04 -13.65 -8.78
C CYS A 208 18.10 -14.45 -7.48
N GLU A 209 18.76 -15.60 -7.51
CA GLU A 209 18.97 -16.50 -6.37
C GLU A 209 20.34 -16.32 -5.69
N LYS A 210 21.04 -15.20 -5.94
CA LYS A 210 22.39 -14.96 -5.39
C LYS A 210 22.35 -14.31 -4.02
#